data_f73f3f99bd54d8ca107f1c17fbdd4376
#
_entry.id   f73f3f99bd54d8ca107f1c17fbdd4376
#
_cell.length_a   1.000
_cell.length_b   1.000
_cell.length_c   1.000
_cell.angle_alpha   90.00
_cell.angle_beta   90.00
_cell.angle_gamma   90.00
#
_symmetry.space_group_name_H-M   'P 1'
#
loop_
_entity.id
_entity.type
_entity.pdbx_description
1 polymer ?
#
loop_
_entity_poly.entity_id
_entity_poly.type
_entity_poly.pdbx_seq_one_letter_code
_entity_poly.pdbx_strand_id
1 'polypeptide(L)'
;FQWAKRHGLAVEKDNMNEIIIDKPASPGCENVPRVIFQAHMDMVCVCEEGVTYDPMNDPIKVINDGVTLTADGTSLGADDGIGVAMCLYLLQDDTLRHGPIRAIFTTNEEDGMDSMDIDPKYLDGDYLVNLDWETLGSLCNSCAGGDFFNYSHKAEWEKPIVGCKTLTISFSGLLGGHSGVGINKGHANALVSIATLLAMLRQGGVSYCVFS
;
A
#
# COMPACT_ATOMS: atom_id res chain seq x y z
N PHE A 1 -8.48 -12.63 12.10
CA PHE A 1 -9.24 -12.79 13.35
C PHE A 1 -9.55 -14.25 13.67
N GLN A 2 -10.24 -14.99 12.80
CA GLN A 2 -10.60 -16.40 13.03
C GLN A 2 -9.38 -17.33 13.13
N TRP A 3 -8.31 -17.02 12.39
CA TRP A 3 -7.05 -17.74 12.45
C TRP A 3 -6.45 -17.68 13.87
N ALA A 4 -6.35 -16.50 14.45
CA ALA A 4 -5.81 -16.32 15.81
C ALA A 4 -6.63 -17.09 16.87
N LYS A 5 -7.97 -17.03 16.77
CA LYS A 5 -8.83 -17.80 17.67
C LYS A 5 -8.61 -19.31 17.57
N ARG A 6 -8.38 -19.83 16.37
CA ARG A 6 -8.09 -21.27 16.18
C ARG A 6 -6.74 -21.68 16.75
N HIS A 7 -5.79 -20.73 16.85
CA HIS A 7 -4.47 -20.95 17.48
C HIS A 7 -4.45 -20.59 18.97
N GLY A 8 -5.60 -20.26 19.57
CA GLY A 8 -5.70 -19.95 21.00
C GLY A 8 -5.05 -18.63 21.41
N LEU A 9 -4.77 -17.74 20.45
CA LEU A 9 -4.16 -16.45 20.68
C LEU A 9 -5.21 -15.40 21.06
N ALA A 10 -4.83 -14.46 21.93
CA ALA A 10 -5.64 -13.30 22.23
C ALA A 10 -5.71 -12.41 20.98
N VAL A 11 -6.92 -12.02 20.59
CA VAL A 11 -7.12 -11.22 19.39
C VAL A 11 -8.21 -10.18 19.61
N GLU A 12 -7.91 -8.95 19.27
CA GLU A 12 -8.84 -7.83 19.22
C GLU A 12 -8.98 -7.32 17.80
N LYS A 13 -10.06 -6.60 17.56
CA LYS A 13 -10.33 -5.88 16.34
C LYS A 13 -10.85 -4.51 16.72
N ASP A 14 -10.24 -3.48 16.19
CA ASP A 14 -10.64 -2.11 16.45
C ASP A 14 -11.75 -1.60 15.50
N ASN A 15 -12.05 -0.31 15.59
CA ASN A 15 -13.10 0.32 14.80
C ASN A 15 -12.73 0.51 13.32
N MET A 16 -11.44 0.50 13.01
CA MET A 16 -10.89 0.61 11.64
C MET A 16 -10.75 -0.75 10.96
N ASN A 17 -11.16 -1.82 11.63
CA ASN A 17 -10.97 -3.22 11.23
C ASN A 17 -9.52 -3.72 11.32
N GLU A 18 -8.64 -3.00 11.96
CA GLU A 18 -7.30 -3.47 12.26
C GLU A 18 -7.35 -4.67 13.21
N ILE A 19 -6.43 -5.59 13.06
CA ILE A 19 -6.39 -6.83 13.85
C ILE A 19 -5.15 -6.81 14.72
N ILE A 20 -5.36 -6.93 16.02
CA ILE A 20 -4.32 -6.96 17.01
C ILE A 20 -4.25 -8.35 17.63
N ILE A 21 -3.09 -9.01 17.58
CA ILE A 21 -2.89 -10.36 18.11
C ILE A 21 -1.74 -10.34 19.11
N ASP A 22 -2.01 -10.81 20.33
CA ASP A 22 -1.00 -10.96 21.36
C ASP A 22 -0.58 -12.43 21.51
N LYS A 23 0.74 -12.66 21.54
CA LYS A 23 1.35 -13.93 21.92
C LYS A 23 2.11 -13.75 23.23
N PRO A 24 1.81 -14.52 24.29
CA PRO A 24 2.55 -14.45 25.55
C PRO A 24 4.01 -14.86 25.36
N ALA A 25 4.88 -14.38 26.24
CA ALA A 25 6.28 -14.77 26.24
C ALA A 25 6.48 -16.28 26.39
N SER A 26 7.57 -16.79 25.85
CA SER A 26 8.05 -18.14 26.18
C SER A 26 8.35 -18.24 27.66
N PRO A 27 8.18 -19.44 28.29
CA PRO A 27 8.51 -19.63 29.72
C PRO A 27 9.92 -19.15 30.08
N GLY A 28 10.00 -18.27 31.08
CA GLY A 28 11.23 -17.64 31.53
C GLY A 28 11.69 -16.44 30.70
N CYS A 29 10.85 -15.94 29.79
CA CYS A 29 11.10 -14.74 28.98
C CYS A 29 10.07 -13.63 29.24
N GLU A 30 9.34 -13.69 30.34
CA GLU A 30 8.24 -12.77 30.67
C GLU A 30 8.73 -11.33 30.89
N ASN A 31 9.99 -11.16 31.31
CA ASN A 31 10.62 -9.86 31.54
C ASN A 31 11.45 -9.37 30.33
N VAL A 32 11.43 -10.10 29.21
CA VAL A 32 12.05 -9.63 27.97
C VAL A 32 11.20 -8.52 27.37
N PRO A 33 11.79 -7.47 26.81
CA PRO A 33 11.04 -6.39 26.16
C PRO A 33 10.02 -6.88 25.15
N ARG A 34 8.84 -6.25 25.15
CA ARG A 34 7.77 -6.56 24.17
C ARG A 34 8.15 -6.01 22.80
N VAL A 35 7.98 -6.84 21.77
CA VAL A 35 8.14 -6.42 20.38
C VAL A 35 6.76 -6.39 19.72
N ILE A 36 6.48 -5.29 19.05
CA ILE A 36 5.33 -5.11 18.19
C ILE A 36 5.81 -5.29 16.75
N PHE A 37 5.21 -6.22 16.01
CA PHE A 37 5.38 -6.35 14.56
C PHE A 37 4.16 -5.77 13.86
N GLN A 38 4.38 -5.01 12.79
CA GLN A 38 3.29 -4.39 12.04
C GLN A 38 3.45 -4.71 10.56
N ALA A 39 2.31 -4.99 9.92
CA ALA A 39 2.16 -5.22 8.49
C ALA A 39 0.76 -4.76 8.05
N HIS A 40 0.58 -4.31 6.80
CA HIS A 40 -0.75 -3.98 6.29
C HIS A 40 -1.41 -5.14 5.55
N MET A 41 -2.75 -5.18 5.55
CA MET A 41 -3.53 -6.29 4.98
C MET A 41 -4.18 -5.95 3.64
N ASP A 42 -4.29 -4.69 3.33
CA ASP A 42 -4.82 -4.21 2.05
C ASP A 42 -3.75 -4.29 0.95
N MET A 43 -4.16 -4.08 -0.29
CA MET A 43 -3.27 -4.12 -1.44
C MET A 43 -3.86 -3.29 -2.59
N VAL A 44 -3.02 -2.82 -3.49
CA VAL A 44 -3.45 -2.23 -4.75
C VAL A 44 -4.03 -3.31 -5.66
N CYS A 45 -5.34 -3.21 -5.94
CA CYS A 45 -6.08 -4.18 -6.74
C CYS A 45 -6.14 -3.74 -8.21
N VAL A 46 -5.21 -4.24 -9.04
CA VAL A 46 -5.17 -3.98 -10.49
C VAL A 46 -5.16 -5.29 -11.27
N CYS A 47 -5.57 -5.22 -12.54
CA CYS A 47 -5.50 -6.36 -13.45
C CYS A 47 -4.97 -5.94 -14.83
N GLU A 48 -4.51 -6.91 -15.60
CA GLU A 48 -4.05 -6.72 -16.96
C GLU A 48 -5.20 -6.37 -17.91
N GLU A 49 -4.88 -5.72 -19.03
CA GLU A 49 -5.86 -5.39 -20.07
C GLU A 49 -6.53 -6.67 -20.61
N GLY A 50 -7.85 -6.67 -20.60
CA GLY A 50 -8.66 -7.81 -21.06
C GLY A 50 -8.96 -8.86 -19.99
N VAL A 51 -8.40 -8.73 -18.78
CA VAL A 51 -8.76 -9.57 -17.63
C VAL A 51 -9.97 -8.97 -16.93
N THR A 52 -10.97 -9.81 -16.67
CA THR A 52 -12.12 -9.44 -15.81
C THR A 52 -11.83 -9.94 -14.41
N TYR A 53 -11.77 -9.03 -13.43
CA TYR A 53 -11.47 -9.32 -12.05
C TYR A 53 -12.27 -8.40 -11.12
N ASP A 54 -13.00 -8.98 -10.20
CA ASP A 54 -13.69 -8.26 -9.11
C ASP A 54 -12.92 -8.50 -7.81
N PRO A 55 -12.13 -7.52 -7.31
CA PRO A 55 -11.31 -7.71 -6.12
C PRO A 55 -12.12 -7.99 -4.83
N MET A 56 -13.42 -7.71 -4.84
CA MET A 56 -14.29 -7.98 -3.70
C MET A 56 -14.81 -9.42 -3.66
N ASN A 57 -14.85 -10.11 -4.80
CA ASN A 57 -15.49 -11.41 -4.93
C ASN A 57 -14.60 -12.48 -5.54
N ASP A 58 -13.64 -12.10 -6.38
CA ASP A 58 -12.78 -13.05 -7.06
C ASP A 58 -11.48 -13.32 -6.29
N PRO A 59 -11.07 -14.58 -6.14
CA PRO A 59 -9.79 -14.90 -5.53
C PRO A 59 -8.63 -14.60 -6.46
N ILE A 60 -7.49 -14.21 -5.90
CA ILE A 60 -6.23 -14.11 -6.64
C ILE A 60 -5.78 -15.52 -7.04
N LYS A 61 -5.49 -15.72 -8.33
CA LYS A 61 -4.92 -16.98 -8.84
C LYS A 61 -3.41 -16.96 -8.68
N VAL A 62 -2.93 -17.51 -7.58
CA VAL A 62 -1.49 -17.57 -7.30
C VAL A 62 -0.80 -18.61 -8.18
N ILE A 63 0.28 -18.19 -8.83
CA ILE A 63 1.22 -19.06 -9.55
C ILE A 63 2.45 -19.24 -8.69
N ASN A 64 2.82 -20.50 -8.44
CA ASN A 64 4.04 -20.89 -7.71
C ASN A 64 4.89 -21.77 -8.61
N ASP A 65 6.05 -21.27 -9.02
CA ASP A 65 7.02 -22.01 -9.84
C ASP A 65 8.11 -22.70 -9.00
N GLY A 66 8.01 -22.64 -7.68
CA GLY A 66 8.98 -23.20 -6.74
C GLY A 66 10.10 -22.22 -6.37
N VAL A 67 10.18 -21.07 -6.99
CA VAL A 67 11.17 -20.00 -6.74
C VAL A 67 10.47 -18.69 -6.41
N THR A 68 9.44 -18.37 -7.19
CA THR A 68 8.66 -17.13 -7.05
C THR A 68 7.17 -17.41 -6.91
N LEU A 69 6.48 -16.50 -6.28
CA LEU A 69 5.03 -16.41 -6.28
C LEU A 69 4.61 -15.21 -7.13
N THR A 70 3.71 -15.43 -8.06
CA THR A 70 3.10 -14.39 -8.90
C THR A 70 1.58 -14.57 -8.95
N ALA A 71 0.87 -13.66 -9.57
CA ALA A 71 -0.56 -13.80 -9.83
C ALA A 71 -0.83 -13.88 -11.33
N ASP A 72 -1.89 -14.62 -11.71
CA ASP A 72 -2.34 -14.77 -13.09
C ASP A 72 -3.23 -13.58 -13.47
N GLY A 73 -2.64 -12.61 -14.16
CA GLY A 73 -3.34 -11.44 -14.71
C GLY A 73 -3.79 -10.39 -13.69
N THR A 74 -3.39 -10.50 -12.42
CA THR A 74 -3.73 -9.52 -11.38
C THR A 74 -2.51 -9.15 -10.54
N SER A 75 -2.62 -8.10 -9.72
CA SER A 75 -1.68 -7.89 -8.61
C SER A 75 -1.73 -9.05 -7.62
N LEU A 76 -0.60 -9.33 -6.95
CA LEU A 76 -0.47 -10.42 -5.97
C LEU A 76 -0.74 -9.94 -4.53
N GLY A 77 -0.39 -8.71 -4.19
CA GLY A 77 -0.41 -8.19 -2.81
C GLY A 77 0.76 -8.72 -1.97
N ALA A 78 1.94 -8.91 -2.58
CA ALA A 78 3.14 -9.27 -1.83
C ALA A 78 3.60 -8.14 -0.91
N ASP A 79 3.34 -6.94 -1.29
CA ASP A 79 3.30 -5.72 -0.49
C ASP A 79 1.88 -5.60 0.12
N ASP A 80 1.66 -5.74 1.43
CA ASP A 80 2.62 -6.23 2.43
C ASP A 80 2.24 -7.66 2.91
N GLY A 81 1.74 -8.49 1.98
CA GLY A 81 1.38 -9.89 2.27
C GLY A 81 2.55 -10.70 2.81
N ILE A 82 3.81 -10.32 2.49
CA ILE A 82 4.99 -10.99 3.04
C ILE A 82 5.17 -10.64 4.52
N GLY A 83 4.97 -9.39 4.92
CA GLY A 83 4.99 -8.98 6.33
C GLY A 83 3.89 -9.65 7.14
N VAL A 84 2.68 -9.75 6.57
CA VAL A 84 1.57 -10.52 7.16
C VAL A 84 1.99 -11.99 7.38
N ALA A 85 2.60 -12.62 6.38
CA ALA A 85 3.06 -14.01 6.48
C ALA A 85 4.15 -14.18 7.55
N MET A 86 5.10 -13.25 7.65
CA MET A 86 6.12 -13.23 8.70
C MET A 86 5.51 -13.11 10.10
N CYS A 87 4.55 -12.22 10.29
CA CYS A 87 3.83 -12.10 11.56
C CYS A 87 3.12 -13.41 11.92
N LEU A 88 2.39 -14.00 10.99
CA LEU A 88 1.67 -15.26 11.22
C LEU A 88 2.64 -16.41 11.55
N TYR A 89 3.79 -16.47 10.88
CA TYR A 89 4.83 -17.44 11.19
C TYR A 89 5.34 -17.31 12.63
N LEU A 90 5.71 -16.10 13.05
CA LEU A 90 6.17 -15.82 14.42
C LEU A 90 5.11 -16.13 15.48
N LEU A 91 3.85 -15.86 15.17
CA LEU A 91 2.74 -16.11 16.08
C LEU A 91 2.44 -17.60 16.25
N GLN A 92 2.64 -18.44 15.22
CA GLN A 92 2.35 -19.87 15.32
C GLN A 92 3.53 -20.73 15.75
N ASP A 93 4.78 -20.24 15.64
CA ASP A 93 5.98 -21.03 15.94
C ASP A 93 6.24 -21.06 17.45
N ASP A 94 5.96 -22.20 18.07
CA ASP A 94 6.19 -22.42 19.52
C ASP A 94 7.62 -22.90 19.83
N THR A 95 8.48 -23.08 18.84
CA THR A 95 9.86 -23.50 19.03
C THR A 95 10.81 -22.35 19.31
N LEU A 96 10.46 -21.14 18.90
CA LEU A 96 11.24 -19.93 19.12
C LEU A 96 11.11 -19.47 20.59
N ARG A 97 12.23 -19.07 21.19
CA ARG A 97 12.22 -18.38 22.48
C ARG A 97 12.09 -16.88 22.27
N HIS A 98 11.05 -16.28 22.83
CA HIS A 98 10.73 -14.86 22.65
C HIS A 98 10.12 -14.24 23.90
N GLY A 99 10.26 -12.92 24.05
CA GLY A 99 9.47 -12.11 24.95
C GLY A 99 8.00 -12.00 24.48
N PRO A 100 7.17 -11.18 25.15
CA PRO A 100 5.82 -10.92 24.63
C PRO A 100 5.87 -10.37 23.21
N ILE A 101 5.03 -10.89 22.33
CA ILE A 101 4.89 -10.42 20.95
C ILE A 101 3.48 -9.86 20.76
N ARG A 102 3.37 -8.72 20.10
CA ARG A 102 2.14 -8.21 19.52
C ARG A 102 2.29 -8.10 18.01
N ALA A 103 1.34 -8.60 17.26
CA ALA A 103 1.23 -8.33 15.83
C ALA A 103 0.05 -7.40 15.59
N ILE A 104 0.28 -6.33 14.83
CA ILE A 104 -0.73 -5.37 14.41
C ILE A 104 -0.84 -5.46 12.90
N PHE A 105 -2.03 -5.80 12.43
CA PHE A 105 -2.36 -5.87 11.01
C PHE A 105 -3.26 -4.70 10.68
N THR A 106 -2.70 -3.72 9.98
CA THR A 106 -3.40 -2.49 9.61
C THR A 106 -4.20 -2.64 8.32
N THR A 107 -5.10 -1.71 8.09
CA THR A 107 -5.94 -1.61 6.91
C THR A 107 -5.72 -0.24 6.26
N ASN A 108 -6.05 -0.14 4.95
CA ASN A 108 -6.09 1.11 4.21
C ASN A 108 -4.74 1.87 4.17
N GLU A 109 -3.62 1.15 4.14
CA GLU A 109 -2.29 1.74 3.98
C GLU A 109 -2.18 2.40 2.60
N GLU A 110 -2.64 1.71 1.56
CA GLU A 110 -2.53 2.10 0.15
C GLU A 110 -3.36 3.35 -0.21
N ASP A 111 -4.42 3.64 0.52
CA ASP A 111 -5.36 4.74 0.20
C ASP A 111 -5.44 5.83 1.27
N GLY A 112 -5.22 5.54 2.53
CA GLY A 112 -5.53 6.50 3.58
C GLY A 112 -4.71 6.43 4.86
N MET A 113 -3.92 5.39 5.05
CA MET A 113 -3.10 5.17 6.25
C MET A 113 -3.92 5.23 7.55
N ASP A 114 -4.97 4.40 7.64
CA ASP A 114 -5.85 4.32 8.83
C ASP A 114 -5.08 4.00 10.12
N SER A 115 -3.89 3.41 10.00
CA SER A 115 -2.95 3.20 11.12
C SER A 115 -2.58 4.46 11.90
N MET A 116 -2.81 5.65 11.35
CA MET A 116 -2.64 6.93 12.07
C MET A 116 -3.68 7.11 13.19
N ASP A 117 -4.81 6.41 13.11
CA ASP A 117 -5.92 6.49 14.05
C ASP A 117 -5.97 5.31 15.03
N ILE A 118 -4.94 4.43 15.02
CA ILE A 118 -4.87 3.30 15.93
C ILE A 118 -4.91 3.74 17.40
N ASP A 119 -5.67 3.03 18.22
CA ASP A 119 -5.72 3.32 19.64
C ASP A 119 -4.33 3.14 20.28
N PRO A 120 -3.76 4.19 20.93
CA PRO A 120 -2.44 4.14 21.56
C PRO A 120 -2.24 3.00 22.53
N LYS A 121 -3.31 2.43 23.10
CA LYS A 121 -3.22 1.25 23.98
C LYS A 121 -2.58 0.04 23.29
N TYR A 122 -2.67 -0.05 21.96
CA TYR A 122 -2.08 -1.13 21.19
C TYR A 122 -0.59 -0.92 20.91
N LEU A 123 -0.10 0.31 21.11
CA LEU A 123 1.32 0.66 20.92
C LEU A 123 2.15 0.50 22.22
N ASP A 124 1.59 -0.16 23.24
CA ASP A 124 2.29 -0.51 24.48
C ASP A 124 3.31 -1.63 24.22
N GLY A 125 4.51 -1.24 23.81
CA GLY A 125 5.64 -2.12 23.52
C GLY A 125 6.96 -1.37 23.57
N ASP A 126 8.06 -2.10 23.73
CA ASP A 126 9.41 -1.53 23.82
C ASP A 126 10.00 -1.25 22.43
N TYR A 127 9.65 -2.07 21.47
CA TYR A 127 10.09 -1.97 20.07
C TYR A 127 8.92 -2.16 19.13
N LEU A 128 8.89 -1.38 18.05
CA LEU A 128 7.99 -1.56 16.91
C LEU A 128 8.85 -1.85 15.68
N VAL A 129 8.52 -2.94 15.01
CA VAL A 129 9.15 -3.38 13.76
C VAL A 129 8.07 -3.40 12.68
N ASN A 130 8.13 -2.44 11.77
CA ASN A 130 7.34 -2.45 10.55
C ASN A 130 8.00 -3.41 9.55
N LEU A 131 7.23 -4.28 8.92
CA LEU A 131 7.73 -5.31 7.99
C LEU A 131 7.56 -4.91 6.53
N ASP A 132 6.98 -3.77 6.29
CA ASP A 132 6.75 -3.19 4.99
C ASP A 132 8.00 -2.43 4.50
N TRP A 133 9.03 -3.19 4.07
CA TRP A 133 10.27 -2.64 3.57
C TRP A 133 10.78 -3.42 2.36
N GLU A 134 10.88 -2.77 1.21
CA GLU A 134 11.18 -3.40 -0.08
C GLU A 134 12.64 -3.85 -0.27
N THR A 135 13.58 -3.28 0.50
CA THR A 135 15.01 -3.58 0.29
C THR A 135 15.46 -4.72 1.16
N LEU A 136 15.53 -5.92 0.57
CA LEU A 136 15.95 -7.14 1.26
C LEU A 136 17.30 -6.98 1.96
N GLY A 137 17.35 -7.44 3.23
CA GLY A 137 18.58 -7.42 4.03
C GLY A 137 18.99 -6.07 4.59
N SER A 138 18.12 -5.07 4.53
CA SER A 138 18.34 -3.76 5.13
C SER A 138 17.34 -3.46 6.23
N LEU A 139 17.73 -2.59 7.14
CA LEU A 139 16.87 -2.02 8.18
C LEU A 139 16.88 -0.49 8.03
N CYS A 140 15.73 0.13 8.16
CA CYS A 140 15.59 1.58 8.15
C CYS A 140 15.01 2.06 9.49
N ASN A 141 15.58 3.09 10.06
CA ASN A 141 15.11 3.70 11.31
C ASN A 141 14.59 5.13 11.11
N SER A 142 14.29 5.49 9.87
CA SER A 142 13.74 6.79 9.48
C SER A 142 12.76 6.61 8.33
N CYS A 143 11.88 7.57 8.16
CA CYS A 143 10.97 7.63 7.01
C CYS A 143 11.06 8.99 6.32
N ALA A 144 10.69 9.03 5.05
CA ALA A 144 10.44 10.29 4.35
C ALA A 144 9.12 10.89 4.84
N GLY A 145 9.04 12.21 4.87
CA GLY A 145 7.80 12.93 5.07
C GLY A 145 7.29 13.49 3.74
N GLY A 146 6.01 13.81 3.69
CA GLY A 146 5.39 14.46 2.54
C GLY A 146 4.26 15.38 2.97
N ASP A 147 3.99 16.39 2.14
CA ASP A 147 2.84 17.27 2.30
C ASP A 147 1.92 17.11 1.09
N PHE A 148 0.62 17.02 1.35
CA PHE A 148 -0.40 16.99 0.31
C PHE A 148 -1.06 18.35 0.17
N PHE A 149 -1.05 18.89 -1.03
CA PHE A 149 -1.72 20.14 -1.37
C PHE A 149 -2.89 19.86 -2.30
N ASN A 150 -4.10 20.08 -1.82
CA ASN A 150 -5.32 19.93 -2.63
C ASN A 150 -5.74 21.28 -3.17
N TYR A 151 -5.78 21.41 -4.49
CA TYR A 151 -6.29 22.57 -5.19
C TYR A 151 -7.59 22.24 -5.89
N SER A 152 -8.64 22.96 -5.57
CA SER A 152 -9.92 22.84 -6.26
C SER A 152 -10.23 24.13 -7.02
N HIS A 153 -10.66 24.00 -8.27
CA HIS A 153 -11.13 25.10 -9.08
C HIS A 153 -12.46 24.71 -9.75
N LYS A 154 -13.45 25.58 -9.66
CA LYS A 154 -14.72 25.35 -10.33
C LYS A 154 -14.52 25.57 -11.84
N ALA A 155 -14.71 24.51 -12.63
CA ALA A 155 -14.64 24.62 -14.08
C ALA A 155 -15.83 25.46 -14.60
N GLU A 156 -15.52 26.41 -15.49
CA GLU A 156 -16.52 27.14 -16.26
C GLU A 156 -16.69 26.45 -17.62
N TRP A 157 -17.90 26.02 -17.90
CA TRP A 157 -18.21 25.30 -19.13
C TRP A 157 -18.75 26.23 -20.17
N GLU A 158 -18.13 26.26 -21.32
CA GLU A 158 -18.54 27.03 -22.49
C GLU A 158 -18.93 26.11 -23.66
N LYS A 159 -19.77 26.65 -24.56
CA LYS A 159 -20.03 25.95 -25.81
C LYS A 159 -18.81 25.99 -26.72
N PRO A 160 -18.48 24.91 -27.41
CA PRO A 160 -17.38 24.92 -28.38
C PRO A 160 -17.56 26.01 -29.42
N ILE A 161 -16.46 26.69 -29.76
CA ILE A 161 -16.47 27.66 -30.87
C ILE A 161 -16.69 26.91 -32.17
N VAL A 162 -17.55 27.47 -33.05
CA VAL A 162 -17.81 26.87 -34.37
C VAL A 162 -16.50 26.74 -35.16
N GLY A 163 -16.22 25.57 -35.66
CA GLY A 163 -15.00 25.28 -36.43
C GLY A 163 -13.84 24.72 -35.60
N CYS A 164 -14.00 24.54 -34.28
CA CYS A 164 -13.03 23.82 -33.47
C CYS A 164 -12.87 22.38 -33.92
N LYS A 165 -11.66 21.86 -33.79
CA LYS A 165 -11.35 20.44 -33.98
C LYS A 165 -11.03 19.80 -32.65
N THR A 166 -11.47 18.57 -32.46
CA THR A 166 -11.07 17.74 -31.34
C THR A 166 -9.70 17.13 -31.63
N LEU A 167 -8.79 17.25 -30.68
CA LEU A 167 -7.49 16.60 -30.72
C LEU A 167 -7.35 15.77 -29.43
N THR A 168 -6.99 14.51 -29.60
CA THR A 168 -6.61 13.65 -28.48
C THR A 168 -5.10 13.61 -28.37
N ILE A 169 -4.58 13.91 -27.20
CA ILE A 169 -3.14 13.83 -26.89
C ILE A 169 -2.99 12.76 -25.80
N SER A 170 -2.17 11.76 -26.04
CA SER A 170 -1.92 10.67 -25.11
C SER A 170 -0.43 10.54 -24.80
N PHE A 171 -0.10 10.38 -23.54
CA PHE A 171 1.21 9.95 -23.09
C PHE A 171 1.10 8.52 -22.59
N SER A 172 1.78 7.59 -23.29
CA SER A 172 1.75 6.16 -22.98
C SER A 172 3.14 5.55 -23.14
N GLY A 173 3.30 4.32 -22.64
CA GLY A 173 4.58 3.59 -22.71
C GLY A 173 5.67 4.16 -21.80
N LEU A 174 5.29 4.96 -20.82
CA LEU A 174 6.24 5.47 -19.82
C LEU A 174 6.64 4.36 -18.86
N LEU A 175 7.87 4.43 -18.34
CA LEU A 175 8.34 3.50 -17.35
C LEU A 175 7.61 3.76 -16.03
N GLY A 176 6.90 2.75 -15.55
CA GLY A 176 6.24 2.76 -14.24
C GLY A 176 7.25 2.60 -13.10
N GLY A 177 6.76 2.63 -11.89
CA GLY A 177 7.56 2.42 -10.69
C GLY A 177 6.79 2.79 -9.42
N HIS A 178 7.34 2.40 -8.28
CA HIS A 178 6.82 2.76 -6.99
C HIS A 178 6.97 4.26 -6.73
N SER A 179 5.95 4.91 -6.18
CA SER A 179 5.89 6.37 -5.97
C SER A 179 6.99 6.90 -5.04
N GLY A 180 7.39 6.14 -4.04
CA GLY A 180 8.48 6.47 -3.12
C GLY A 180 9.85 6.10 -3.68
N VAL A 181 10.13 4.81 -3.85
CA VAL A 181 11.45 4.27 -4.24
C VAL A 181 11.86 4.66 -5.67
N GLY A 182 10.89 4.95 -6.53
CA GLY A 182 11.11 5.33 -7.93
C GLY A 182 11.26 6.84 -8.17
N ILE A 183 10.88 7.70 -7.23
CA ILE A 183 10.70 9.14 -7.44
C ILE A 183 11.98 9.86 -7.90
N ASN A 184 13.14 9.42 -7.47
CA ASN A 184 14.44 10.01 -7.80
C ASN A 184 15.16 9.34 -9.00
N LYS A 185 14.53 8.34 -9.64
CA LYS A 185 15.13 7.61 -10.76
C LYS A 185 14.98 8.31 -12.11
N GLY A 186 14.38 9.50 -12.13
CA GLY A 186 14.22 10.31 -13.34
C GLY A 186 13.18 9.77 -14.31
N HIS A 187 12.22 8.97 -13.84
CA HIS A 187 11.11 8.52 -14.65
C HIS A 187 10.22 9.70 -15.05
N ALA A 188 9.70 9.68 -16.27
CA ALA A 188 8.82 10.73 -16.75
C ALA A 188 7.45 10.62 -16.05
N ASN A 189 6.94 11.76 -15.56
CA ASN A 189 5.61 11.87 -15.00
C ASN A 189 4.63 12.29 -16.10
N ALA A 190 3.64 11.45 -16.41
CA ALA A 190 2.67 11.69 -17.48
C ALA A 190 1.84 12.96 -17.24
N LEU A 191 1.42 13.20 -16.00
CA LEU A 191 0.62 14.39 -15.65
C LEU A 191 1.43 15.68 -15.81
N VAL A 192 2.67 15.68 -15.36
CA VAL A 192 3.58 16.84 -15.54
C VAL A 192 3.87 17.06 -17.02
N SER A 193 4.08 15.99 -17.80
CA SER A 193 4.37 16.07 -19.23
C SER A 193 3.18 16.67 -20.02
N ILE A 194 1.97 16.21 -19.77
CA ILE A 194 0.77 16.74 -20.44
C ILE A 194 0.49 18.18 -20.02
N ALA A 195 0.59 18.48 -18.74
CA ALA A 195 0.38 19.84 -18.24
C ALA A 195 1.40 20.84 -18.83
N THR A 196 2.66 20.42 -18.92
CA THR A 196 3.71 21.22 -19.54
C THR A 196 3.42 21.49 -21.03
N LEU A 197 3.03 20.45 -21.77
CA LEU A 197 2.66 20.61 -23.18
C LEU A 197 1.47 21.57 -23.36
N LEU A 198 0.43 21.43 -22.55
CA LEU A 198 -0.74 22.31 -22.59
C LEU A 198 -0.35 23.77 -22.28
N ALA A 199 0.50 23.98 -21.28
CA ALA A 199 1.02 25.32 -20.96
C ALA A 199 1.81 25.93 -22.12
N MET A 200 2.67 25.15 -22.77
CA MET A 200 3.44 25.60 -23.94
C MET A 200 2.54 25.94 -25.14
N LEU A 201 1.51 25.15 -25.41
CA LEU A 201 0.54 25.44 -26.46
C LEU A 201 -0.16 26.76 -26.21
N ARG A 202 -0.59 27.03 -24.98
CA ARG A 202 -1.24 28.26 -24.59
C ARG A 202 -0.31 29.47 -24.74
N GLN A 203 0.94 29.36 -24.33
CA GLN A 203 1.96 30.39 -24.51
C GLN A 203 2.25 30.66 -26.00
N GLY A 204 2.16 29.64 -26.86
CA GLY A 204 2.27 29.74 -28.31
C GLY A 204 1.02 30.31 -29.01
N GLY A 205 0.02 30.77 -28.26
CA GLY A 205 -1.18 31.39 -28.80
C GLY A 205 -2.28 30.39 -29.24
N VAL A 206 -2.15 29.12 -28.87
CA VAL A 206 -3.19 28.12 -29.13
C VAL A 206 -4.27 28.22 -28.06
N SER A 207 -5.50 28.51 -28.47
CA SER A 207 -6.67 28.46 -27.59
C SER A 207 -7.24 27.04 -27.61
N TYR A 208 -7.45 26.47 -26.43
CA TYR A 208 -8.04 25.14 -26.26
C TYR A 208 -8.93 25.09 -25.02
N CYS A 209 -9.91 24.19 -25.05
CA CYS A 209 -10.66 23.75 -23.88
C CYS A 209 -10.29 22.29 -23.61
N VAL A 210 -10.19 21.91 -22.35
CA VAL A 210 -9.97 20.52 -21.93
C VAL A 210 -11.31 19.97 -21.46
N PHE A 211 -11.66 18.79 -21.90
CA PHE A 211 -12.79 18.01 -21.39
C PHE A 211 -12.38 16.55 -21.27
N SER A 212 -12.94 15.86 -20.32
CA SER A 212 -12.73 14.43 -20.06
C SER A 212 -14.05 13.67 -20.19
#